data_4b9968c348cea5dc6597e70c5ed5b7df
#
_entry.id   4b9968c348cea5dc6597e70c5ed5b7df
#
_cell.length_a   1.000
_cell.length_b   1.000
_cell.length_c   1.000
_cell.angle_alpha   90.00
_cell.angle_beta   90.00
_cell.angle_gamma   90.00
#
_symmetry.space_group_name_H-M   'P 1'
#
loop_
_entity.id
_entity.type
_entity.pdbx_description
1 polymer ?
#
loop_
_entity_poly.entity_id
_entity_poly.type
_entity_poly.pdbx_seq_one_letter_code
_entity_poly.pdbx_strand_id
1 'polypeptide(L)'
;MADAKMLKKVPVREQDPKVRATNFEEVCLGYNQEEAMEEAQRCLGCKKPKCVEGCPVSINIPGFIEEIKEGKIEEAYKVIGLSSALPAICGRVCPQESQCEGKCIRGVKGEAVSIGKLERFVADYALEHDIKPVGAEVKNGHKVAVIGSGPSGLTCAGDLAKAGYDVTVFEALHELGGVLVYGIPEFRLPKQKVVKKEIEKVKELGVKFETNVVIGKSTTIDQLIEDEGFEAVFIGSGAGLPMFMGIPGENASGVFSANEYLSLIHISEPTRTLY
;
A
#
# COMPACT_ATOMS: atom_id res chain seq x y z
N MET A 1 -0.30 2.12 -39.50
CA MET A 1 -0.01 0.90 -38.69
C MET A 1 0.34 1.36 -37.28
N ALA A 2 -0.30 0.81 -36.25
CA ALA A 2 0.09 1.16 -34.90
C ALA A 2 1.54 0.73 -34.69
N ASP A 3 2.35 1.63 -34.14
CA ASP A 3 3.75 1.36 -33.86
C ASP A 3 3.84 0.10 -32.98
N ALA A 4 4.63 -0.88 -33.39
CA ALA A 4 4.76 -2.16 -32.67
C ALA A 4 5.20 -1.97 -31.20
N LYS A 5 5.96 -0.92 -30.90
CA LYS A 5 6.31 -0.50 -29.54
C LYS A 5 5.09 -0.17 -28.68
N MET A 6 4.04 0.40 -29.25
CA MET A 6 2.82 0.75 -28.53
C MET A 6 1.96 -0.44 -28.15
N LEU A 7 2.23 -1.64 -28.67
CA LEU A 7 1.48 -2.87 -28.38
C LEU A 7 2.05 -3.66 -27.20
N LYS A 8 3.31 -3.45 -26.84
CA LYS A 8 3.99 -4.15 -25.75
C LYS A 8 4.28 -3.21 -24.59
N LYS A 9 4.25 -3.75 -23.37
CA LYS A 9 4.70 -3.05 -22.15
C LYS A 9 6.19 -2.75 -22.23
N VAL A 10 6.60 -1.65 -21.63
CA VAL A 10 8.02 -1.44 -21.30
C VAL A 10 8.40 -2.51 -20.27
N PRO A 11 9.48 -3.30 -20.50
CA PRO A 11 9.89 -4.32 -19.53
C PRO A 11 10.26 -3.70 -18.20
N VAL A 12 9.73 -4.25 -17.10
CA VAL A 12 10.13 -3.82 -15.77
C VAL A 12 11.45 -4.49 -15.39
N ARG A 13 12.31 -3.75 -14.72
CA ARG A 13 13.59 -4.28 -14.24
C ARG A 13 13.38 -5.17 -13.01
N GLU A 14 14.08 -6.29 -13.00
CA GLU A 14 14.06 -7.26 -11.89
C GLU A 14 15.48 -7.69 -11.54
N GLN A 15 15.69 -8.15 -10.30
CA GLN A 15 16.93 -8.81 -9.93
C GLN A 15 17.15 -10.09 -10.76
N ASP A 16 18.40 -10.35 -11.13
CA ASP A 16 18.77 -11.62 -11.77
C ASP A 16 18.33 -12.82 -10.89
N PRO A 17 17.76 -13.88 -11.46
CA PRO A 17 17.26 -15.03 -10.71
C PRO A 17 18.29 -15.70 -9.79
N LYS A 18 19.59 -15.70 -10.18
CA LYS A 18 20.66 -16.27 -9.36
C LYS A 18 21.03 -15.34 -8.20
N VAL A 19 20.95 -14.02 -8.41
CA VAL A 19 21.23 -13.02 -7.38
C VAL A 19 20.10 -13.00 -6.35
N ARG A 20 18.83 -12.92 -6.79
CA ARG A 20 17.68 -12.88 -5.87
C ARG A 20 17.51 -14.14 -5.02
N ALA A 21 18.08 -15.28 -5.46
CA ALA A 21 18.09 -16.51 -4.67
C ALA A 21 19.02 -16.46 -3.44
N THR A 22 19.88 -15.43 -3.32
CA THR A 22 20.87 -15.29 -2.25
C THR A 22 20.59 -14.14 -1.28
N ASN A 23 19.47 -13.41 -1.49
CA ASN A 23 19.11 -12.26 -0.65
C ASN A 23 17.59 -12.14 -0.50
N PHE A 24 17.15 -11.21 0.37
CA PHE A 24 15.75 -10.85 0.58
C PHE A 24 15.41 -9.43 0.09
N GLU A 25 16.28 -8.83 -0.71
CA GLU A 25 16.04 -7.51 -1.29
C GLU A 25 14.87 -7.55 -2.29
N GLU A 26 14.26 -6.40 -2.52
CA GLU A 26 13.11 -6.28 -3.41
C GLU A 26 13.44 -6.80 -4.81
N VAL A 27 12.66 -7.76 -5.29
CA VAL A 27 12.89 -8.44 -6.59
C VAL A 27 12.58 -7.53 -7.76
N CYS A 28 11.43 -6.88 -7.74
CA CYS A 28 11.03 -5.96 -8.80
C CYS A 28 11.64 -4.57 -8.53
N LEU A 29 12.48 -4.09 -9.43
CA LEU A 29 13.18 -2.81 -9.27
C LEU A 29 12.36 -1.59 -9.76
N GLY A 30 11.21 -1.85 -10.39
CA GLY A 30 10.34 -0.79 -10.93
C GLY A 30 10.92 -0.12 -12.17
N TYR A 31 10.29 0.99 -12.57
CA TYR A 31 10.75 1.85 -13.68
C TYR A 31 11.66 2.97 -13.17
N ASN A 32 12.62 3.37 -14.00
CA ASN A 32 13.23 4.70 -13.91
C ASN A 32 12.34 5.74 -14.62
N GLN A 33 12.76 7.00 -14.62
CA GLN A 33 11.98 8.08 -15.20
C GLN A 33 11.77 7.92 -16.71
N GLU A 34 12.79 7.50 -17.46
CA GLU A 34 12.71 7.31 -18.90
C GLU A 34 11.75 6.17 -19.26
N GLU A 35 11.87 5.03 -18.57
CA GLU A 35 11.00 3.86 -18.73
C GLU A 35 9.54 4.19 -18.34
N ALA A 36 9.32 4.96 -17.28
CA ALA A 36 8.00 5.40 -16.86
C ALA A 36 7.36 6.34 -17.89
N MET A 37 8.11 7.30 -18.41
CA MET A 37 7.63 8.21 -19.46
C MET A 37 7.32 7.46 -20.76
N GLU A 38 8.17 6.50 -21.17
CA GLU A 38 7.91 5.65 -22.34
C GLU A 38 6.63 4.81 -22.15
N GLU A 39 6.46 4.16 -21.00
CA GLU A 39 5.24 3.39 -20.69
C GLU A 39 4.00 4.29 -20.62
N ALA A 40 4.11 5.49 -20.05
CA ALA A 40 3.03 6.45 -19.97
C ALA A 40 2.50 6.86 -21.36
N GLN A 41 3.37 6.99 -22.38
CA GLN A 41 2.97 7.31 -23.76
C GLN A 41 2.01 6.27 -24.36
N ARG A 42 1.98 5.06 -23.85
CA ARG A 42 1.05 4.02 -24.30
C ARG A 42 -0.40 4.28 -23.86
N CYS A 43 -0.61 5.13 -22.87
CA CYS A 43 -1.95 5.48 -22.41
C CYS A 43 -2.69 6.34 -23.44
N LEU A 44 -3.93 5.94 -23.79
CA LEU A 44 -4.75 6.60 -24.79
C LEU A 44 -5.54 7.82 -24.26
N GLY A 45 -5.50 8.11 -22.96
CA GLY A 45 -6.31 9.20 -22.38
C GLY A 45 -7.82 9.02 -22.62
N CYS A 46 -8.37 7.84 -22.35
CA CYS A 46 -9.74 7.49 -22.71
C CYS A 46 -10.77 8.42 -22.07
N LYS A 47 -11.77 8.91 -22.83
CA LYS A 47 -12.88 9.72 -22.29
C LYS A 47 -13.76 8.96 -21.26
N LYS A 48 -13.87 7.64 -21.40
CA LYS A 48 -14.56 6.74 -20.46
C LYS A 48 -13.55 5.66 -20.04
N PRO A 49 -12.71 5.97 -19.06
CA PRO A 49 -11.57 5.12 -18.69
C PRO A 49 -12.02 3.90 -17.87
N LYS A 50 -12.13 2.74 -18.51
CA LYS A 50 -12.48 1.47 -17.86
C LYS A 50 -11.49 1.06 -16.76
N CYS A 51 -10.24 1.50 -16.85
CA CYS A 51 -9.24 1.29 -15.80
C CYS A 51 -9.64 1.96 -14.48
N VAL A 52 -10.27 3.15 -14.51
CA VAL A 52 -10.79 3.82 -13.31
C VAL A 52 -11.93 3.01 -12.69
N GLU A 53 -12.86 2.50 -13.52
CA GLU A 53 -13.94 1.61 -13.05
C GLU A 53 -13.39 0.30 -12.45
N GLY A 54 -12.20 -0.14 -12.88
CA GLY A 54 -11.52 -1.32 -12.37
C GLY A 54 -10.68 -1.06 -11.11
N CYS A 55 -10.50 0.19 -10.72
CA CYS A 55 -9.78 0.55 -9.50
C CYS A 55 -10.75 0.65 -8.32
N PRO A 56 -10.57 -0.12 -7.23
CA PRO A 56 -11.48 -0.09 -6.08
C PRO A 56 -11.65 1.29 -5.42
N VAL A 57 -10.61 2.14 -5.52
CA VAL A 57 -10.60 3.50 -4.97
C VAL A 57 -10.74 4.58 -6.05
N SER A 58 -11.02 4.18 -7.30
CA SER A 58 -11.32 5.09 -8.41
C SER A 58 -10.26 6.17 -8.67
N ILE A 59 -8.97 5.83 -8.59
CA ILE A 59 -7.87 6.75 -8.93
C ILE A 59 -8.11 7.31 -10.35
N ASN A 60 -7.89 8.61 -10.52
CA ASN A 60 -7.91 9.23 -11.85
C ASN A 60 -6.66 8.79 -12.66
N ILE A 61 -6.71 7.54 -13.16
CA ILE A 61 -5.58 6.89 -13.84
C ILE A 61 -5.13 7.66 -15.08
N PRO A 62 -6.01 8.09 -16.01
CA PRO A 62 -5.57 8.90 -17.14
C PRO A 62 -4.93 10.21 -16.72
N GLY A 63 -5.42 10.83 -15.63
CA GLY A 63 -4.91 12.10 -15.12
C GLY A 63 -3.47 11.98 -14.64
N PHE A 64 -3.17 11.04 -13.72
CA PHE A 64 -1.78 10.92 -13.24
C PHE A 64 -0.81 10.45 -14.33
N ILE A 65 -1.27 9.62 -15.28
CA ILE A 65 -0.42 9.18 -16.41
C ILE A 65 -0.10 10.35 -17.34
N GLU A 66 -1.04 11.28 -17.55
CA GLU A 66 -0.78 12.47 -18.36
C GLU A 66 0.30 13.34 -17.74
N GLU A 67 0.24 13.56 -16.41
CA GLU A 67 1.29 14.29 -15.69
C GLU A 67 2.67 13.61 -15.81
N ILE A 68 2.72 12.27 -15.82
CA ILE A 68 3.98 11.53 -16.08
C ILE A 68 4.51 11.81 -17.49
N LYS A 69 3.64 11.84 -18.52
CA LYS A 69 4.05 12.14 -19.89
C LYS A 69 4.70 13.53 -20.01
N GLU A 70 4.22 14.48 -19.21
CA GLU A 70 4.74 15.84 -19.17
C GLU A 70 5.95 15.99 -18.24
N GLY A 71 6.37 14.92 -17.56
CA GLY A 71 7.47 14.94 -16.59
C GLY A 71 7.14 15.61 -15.26
N LYS A 72 5.84 15.86 -14.99
CA LYS A 72 5.32 16.50 -13.77
C LYS A 72 5.01 15.46 -12.69
N ILE A 73 6.04 14.83 -12.14
CA ILE A 73 5.86 13.67 -11.25
C ILE A 73 5.20 14.06 -9.92
N GLU A 74 5.47 15.26 -9.40
CA GLU A 74 4.81 15.77 -8.19
C GLU A 74 3.30 15.98 -8.39
N GLU A 75 2.90 16.48 -9.55
CA GLU A 75 1.47 16.64 -9.87
C GLU A 75 0.80 15.27 -10.06
N ALA A 76 1.50 14.31 -10.68
CA ALA A 76 1.01 12.93 -10.75
C ALA A 76 0.77 12.34 -9.35
N TYR A 77 1.67 12.59 -8.38
CA TYR A 77 1.50 12.15 -6.99
C TYR A 77 0.28 12.80 -6.33
N LYS A 78 0.07 14.11 -6.53
CA LYS A 78 -1.13 14.80 -6.02
C LYS A 78 -2.42 14.19 -6.58
N VAL A 79 -2.46 13.90 -7.88
CA VAL A 79 -3.62 13.26 -8.52
C VAL A 79 -3.92 11.89 -7.89
N ILE A 80 -2.90 11.05 -7.68
CA ILE A 80 -3.05 9.75 -7.01
C ILE A 80 -3.54 9.95 -5.57
N GLY A 81 -2.93 10.89 -4.86
CA GLY A 81 -3.20 11.19 -3.45
C GLY A 81 -4.62 11.63 -3.13
N LEU A 82 -5.40 12.08 -4.12
CA LEU A 82 -6.82 12.37 -3.95
C LEU A 82 -7.67 11.14 -3.62
N SER A 83 -7.24 9.95 -4.07
CA SER A 83 -8.01 8.70 -3.94
C SER A 83 -7.26 7.58 -3.23
N SER A 84 -5.93 7.65 -3.13
CA SER A 84 -5.10 6.61 -2.53
C SER A 84 -4.26 7.18 -1.38
N ALA A 85 -4.32 6.55 -0.21
CA ALA A 85 -3.51 6.92 0.94
C ALA A 85 -2.16 6.16 0.98
N LEU A 86 -2.02 5.07 0.23
CA LEU A 86 -0.88 4.15 0.29
C LEU A 86 -0.37 3.78 -1.12
N PRO A 87 -0.02 4.75 -1.98
CA PRO A 87 0.27 4.49 -3.39
C PRO A 87 1.53 3.64 -3.62
N ALA A 88 2.58 3.78 -2.81
CA ALA A 88 3.79 2.96 -2.96
C ALA A 88 3.55 1.48 -2.61
N ILE A 89 2.62 1.22 -1.69
CA ILE A 89 2.17 -0.12 -1.35
C ILE A 89 1.26 -0.66 -2.46
N CYS A 90 0.25 0.10 -2.88
CA CYS A 90 -0.70 -0.31 -3.93
C CYS A 90 0.01 -0.62 -5.26
N GLY A 91 0.97 0.19 -5.69
CA GLY A 91 1.76 -0.05 -6.89
C GLY A 91 2.59 -1.34 -6.86
N ARG A 92 2.81 -1.93 -5.65
CA ARG A 92 3.54 -3.19 -5.47
C ARG A 92 2.65 -4.42 -5.28
N VAL A 93 1.54 -4.28 -4.55
CA VAL A 93 0.80 -5.45 -4.05
C VAL A 93 -0.64 -5.57 -4.56
N CYS A 94 -1.22 -4.54 -5.16
CA CYS A 94 -2.52 -4.67 -5.82
C CYS A 94 -2.46 -5.72 -6.94
N PRO A 95 -3.51 -6.55 -7.12
CA PRO A 95 -3.63 -7.45 -8.26
C PRO A 95 -4.10 -6.69 -9.51
N GLN A 96 -3.25 -5.77 -10.03
CA GLN A 96 -3.61 -4.84 -11.10
C GLN A 96 -4.12 -5.55 -12.36
N GLU A 97 -3.59 -6.73 -12.67
CA GLU A 97 -3.97 -7.56 -13.80
C GLU A 97 -5.44 -8.00 -13.79
N SER A 98 -6.05 -8.09 -12.62
CA SER A 98 -7.50 -8.36 -12.46
C SER A 98 -8.34 -7.12 -12.18
N GLN A 99 -7.69 -5.99 -11.89
CA GLN A 99 -8.31 -4.71 -11.56
C GLN A 99 -8.15 -3.69 -12.70
N CYS A 100 -7.39 -2.60 -12.47
CA CYS A 100 -7.23 -1.51 -13.40
C CYS A 100 -6.59 -1.94 -14.74
N GLU A 101 -5.52 -2.71 -14.73
CA GLU A 101 -4.85 -3.20 -15.94
C GLU A 101 -5.74 -4.19 -16.70
N GLY A 102 -6.45 -5.07 -15.99
CA GLY A 102 -7.41 -6.02 -16.58
C GLY A 102 -8.56 -5.35 -17.32
N LYS A 103 -8.85 -4.07 -17.04
CA LYS A 103 -9.86 -3.27 -17.73
C LYS A 103 -9.28 -2.30 -18.77
N CYS A 104 -7.95 -2.27 -18.93
CA CYS A 104 -7.31 -1.36 -19.86
C CYS A 104 -7.60 -1.76 -21.31
N ILE A 105 -8.10 -0.81 -22.12
CA ILE A 105 -8.48 -1.06 -23.51
C ILE A 105 -7.27 -1.44 -24.40
N ARG A 106 -6.07 -1.06 -24.01
CA ARG A 106 -4.84 -1.52 -24.69
C ARG A 106 -4.71 -3.04 -24.67
N GLY A 107 -5.17 -3.70 -23.60
CA GLY A 107 -5.16 -5.15 -23.46
C GLY A 107 -5.99 -5.91 -24.48
N VAL A 108 -6.88 -5.24 -25.24
CA VAL A 108 -7.71 -5.87 -26.28
C VAL A 108 -6.90 -6.25 -27.52
N LYS A 109 -5.90 -5.43 -27.91
CA LYS A 109 -5.10 -5.64 -29.13
C LYS A 109 -3.59 -5.79 -28.86
N GLY A 110 -3.18 -5.76 -27.62
CA GLY A 110 -1.80 -5.85 -27.17
C GLY A 110 -1.74 -6.07 -25.68
N GLU A 111 -0.74 -5.49 -25.03
CA GLU A 111 -0.62 -5.55 -23.57
C GLU A 111 -1.23 -4.29 -22.93
N ALA A 112 -1.92 -4.45 -21.79
CA ALA A 112 -2.41 -3.33 -21.00
C ALA A 112 -1.27 -2.37 -20.61
N VAL A 113 -1.56 -1.13 -20.34
CA VAL A 113 -0.59 -0.20 -19.74
C VAL A 113 -0.24 -0.70 -18.35
N SER A 114 1.04 -0.66 -17.97
CA SER A 114 1.53 -1.06 -16.64
C SER A 114 1.18 -0.03 -15.58
N ILE A 115 -0.11 0.11 -15.30
CA ILE A 115 -0.67 1.17 -14.43
C ILE A 115 -0.07 1.09 -13.03
N GLY A 116 0.00 -0.12 -12.45
CA GLY A 116 0.57 -0.30 -11.12
C GLY A 116 2.07 0.03 -11.06
N LYS A 117 2.83 -0.20 -12.14
CA LYS A 117 4.25 0.16 -12.16
C LYS A 117 4.45 1.67 -12.30
N LEU A 118 3.56 2.35 -13.00
CA LEU A 118 3.54 3.82 -13.09
C LEU A 118 3.13 4.45 -11.75
N GLU A 119 2.10 3.92 -11.09
CA GLU A 119 1.71 4.33 -9.73
C GLU A 119 2.88 4.16 -8.75
N ARG A 120 3.54 2.99 -8.77
CA ARG A 120 4.74 2.72 -7.98
C ARG A 120 5.84 3.74 -8.24
N PHE A 121 6.15 4.02 -9.51
CA PHE A 121 7.20 4.98 -9.89
C PHE A 121 6.93 6.36 -9.29
N VAL A 122 5.70 6.86 -9.43
CA VAL A 122 5.30 8.16 -8.86
C VAL A 122 5.41 8.17 -7.34
N ALA A 123 4.97 7.11 -6.69
CA ALA A 123 5.01 7.00 -5.24
C ALA A 123 6.45 6.87 -4.70
N ASP A 124 7.29 6.06 -5.35
CA ASP A 124 8.71 5.93 -4.98
C ASP A 124 9.43 7.27 -5.13
N TYR A 125 9.19 7.99 -6.23
CA TYR A 125 9.70 9.34 -6.42
C TYR A 125 9.29 10.28 -5.27
N ALA A 126 8.02 10.24 -4.86
CA ALA A 126 7.52 11.05 -3.77
C ALA A 126 8.15 10.70 -2.41
N LEU A 127 8.44 9.41 -2.16
CA LEU A 127 9.15 8.96 -0.95
C LEU A 127 10.64 9.34 -0.97
N GLU A 128 11.28 9.36 -2.13
CA GLU A 128 12.69 9.74 -2.29
C GLU A 128 12.92 11.24 -2.16
N HIS A 129 11.96 12.05 -2.63
CA HIS A 129 12.04 13.52 -2.62
C HIS A 129 11.27 14.16 -1.45
N ASP A 130 10.78 13.35 -0.51
CA ASP A 130 10.01 13.80 0.66
C ASP A 130 8.81 14.71 0.31
N ILE A 131 8.12 14.40 -0.79
CA ILE A 131 6.92 15.13 -1.20
C ILE A 131 5.81 14.85 -0.19
N LYS A 132 5.26 15.92 0.39
CA LYS A 132 4.25 15.79 1.44
C LYS A 132 2.86 15.52 0.87
N PRO A 133 2.05 14.70 1.56
CA PRO A 133 0.67 14.49 1.19
C PRO A 133 -0.14 15.78 1.38
N VAL A 134 -1.16 15.96 0.54
CA VAL A 134 -2.08 17.08 0.70
C VAL A 134 -3.04 16.78 1.85
N GLY A 135 -2.96 17.56 2.92
CA GLY A 135 -3.83 17.46 4.10
C GLY A 135 -4.96 18.48 4.09
N ALA A 136 -5.83 18.44 5.10
CA ALA A 136 -6.84 19.44 5.33
C ALA A 136 -6.20 20.78 5.79
N GLU A 137 -6.65 21.89 5.23
CA GLU A 137 -6.24 23.22 5.67
C GLU A 137 -6.81 23.57 7.05
N VAL A 138 -7.99 23.06 7.40
CA VAL A 138 -8.70 23.36 8.65
C VAL A 138 -9.23 22.05 9.27
N LYS A 139 -8.99 21.90 10.57
CA LYS A 139 -9.58 20.82 11.37
C LYS A 139 -11.06 21.10 11.64
N ASN A 140 -11.89 20.05 11.56
CA ASN A 140 -13.34 20.14 11.81
C ASN A 140 -13.72 19.97 13.30
N GLY A 141 -12.76 19.60 14.16
CA GLY A 141 -12.94 19.43 15.60
C GLY A 141 -13.52 18.09 16.03
N HIS A 142 -13.82 17.18 15.10
CA HIS A 142 -14.36 15.85 15.41
C HIS A 142 -13.23 14.83 15.59
N LYS A 143 -13.36 13.96 16.61
CA LYS A 143 -12.39 12.92 16.97
C LYS A 143 -12.88 11.54 16.52
N VAL A 144 -12.03 10.80 15.80
CA VAL A 144 -12.32 9.44 15.33
C VAL A 144 -11.22 8.48 15.78
N ALA A 145 -11.64 7.36 16.37
CA ALA A 145 -10.75 6.24 16.70
C ALA A 145 -10.73 5.22 15.55
N VAL A 146 -9.55 4.74 15.21
CA VAL A 146 -9.35 3.66 14.22
C VAL A 146 -8.67 2.49 14.93
N ILE A 147 -9.31 1.32 14.93
CA ILE A 147 -8.78 0.11 15.57
C ILE A 147 -8.09 -0.75 14.50
N GLY A 148 -6.77 -0.88 14.65
CA GLY A 148 -5.88 -1.60 13.76
C GLY A 148 -5.19 -0.71 12.73
N SER A 149 -3.88 -0.87 12.61
CA SER A 149 -2.99 -0.13 11.70
C SER A 149 -2.67 -0.87 10.40
N GLY A 150 -3.45 -1.88 10.05
CA GLY A 150 -3.36 -2.55 8.76
C GLY A 150 -3.77 -1.64 7.59
N PRO A 151 -3.71 -2.13 6.33
CA PRO A 151 -4.03 -1.30 5.15
C PRO A 151 -5.40 -0.62 5.22
N SER A 152 -6.40 -1.29 5.77
CA SER A 152 -7.75 -0.74 5.95
C SER A 152 -7.76 0.43 6.94
N GLY A 153 -7.14 0.25 8.12
CA GLY A 153 -7.06 1.31 9.14
C GLY A 153 -6.22 2.50 8.69
N LEU A 154 -5.07 2.26 8.06
CA LEU A 154 -4.21 3.32 7.52
C LEU A 154 -4.91 4.15 6.44
N THR A 155 -5.65 3.50 5.54
CA THR A 155 -6.43 4.20 4.50
C THR A 155 -7.54 5.03 5.13
N CYS A 156 -8.33 4.45 6.03
CA CYS A 156 -9.38 5.16 6.74
C CYS A 156 -8.83 6.37 7.51
N ALA A 157 -7.73 6.18 8.25
CA ALA A 157 -7.09 7.25 9.01
C ALA A 157 -6.57 8.37 8.11
N GLY A 158 -5.90 8.02 7.01
CA GLY A 158 -5.41 9.00 6.04
C GLY A 158 -6.52 9.81 5.39
N ASP A 159 -7.60 9.17 4.97
CA ASP A 159 -8.73 9.84 4.32
C ASP A 159 -9.51 10.73 5.31
N LEU A 160 -9.72 10.28 6.54
CA LEU A 160 -10.33 11.09 7.60
C LEU A 160 -9.45 12.29 7.96
N ALA A 161 -8.14 12.12 8.04
CA ALA A 161 -7.23 13.24 8.31
C ALA A 161 -7.24 14.28 7.18
N LYS A 162 -7.28 13.85 5.91
CA LYS A 162 -7.47 14.73 4.74
C LYS A 162 -8.82 15.48 4.79
N ALA A 163 -9.86 14.87 5.38
CA ALA A 163 -11.15 15.51 5.59
C ALA A 163 -11.21 16.41 6.84
N GLY A 164 -10.10 16.55 7.57
CA GLY A 164 -9.97 17.46 8.72
C GLY A 164 -10.32 16.87 10.08
N TYR A 165 -10.56 15.57 10.18
CA TYR A 165 -10.81 14.90 11.45
C TYR A 165 -9.53 14.76 12.30
N ASP A 166 -9.68 14.75 13.63
CA ASP A 166 -8.65 14.33 14.55
C ASP A 166 -8.70 12.81 14.71
N VAL A 167 -7.69 12.12 14.16
CA VAL A 167 -7.69 10.66 14.10
C VAL A 167 -6.61 10.08 15.00
N THR A 168 -6.99 9.07 15.81
CA THR A 168 -6.06 8.23 16.55
C THR A 168 -6.24 6.77 16.13
N VAL A 169 -5.15 6.14 15.74
CA VAL A 169 -5.09 4.72 15.38
C VAL A 169 -4.55 3.93 16.57
N PHE A 170 -5.30 2.94 17.02
CA PHE A 170 -4.91 2.02 18.07
C PHE A 170 -4.48 0.68 17.47
N GLU A 171 -3.25 0.26 17.74
CA GLU A 171 -2.66 -0.98 17.24
C GLU A 171 -2.36 -1.93 18.40
N ALA A 172 -2.82 -3.16 18.27
CA ALA A 172 -2.59 -4.18 19.30
C ALA A 172 -1.12 -4.64 19.38
N LEU A 173 -0.42 -4.59 18.27
CA LEU A 173 0.97 -5.04 18.14
C LEU A 173 1.95 -3.88 18.35
N HIS A 174 3.23 -4.21 18.46
CA HIS A 174 4.30 -3.23 18.70
C HIS A 174 4.76 -2.49 17.43
N GLU A 175 4.52 -3.05 16.23
CA GLU A 175 4.82 -2.43 14.94
C GLU A 175 3.53 -2.08 14.20
N LEU A 176 3.52 -0.90 13.56
CA LEU A 176 2.42 -0.45 12.71
C LEU A 176 2.46 -1.12 11.34
N GLY A 177 1.29 -1.33 10.73
CA GLY A 177 1.18 -1.80 9.35
C GLY A 177 0.41 -3.12 9.19
N GLY A 178 0.16 -3.86 10.28
CA GLY A 178 -0.58 -5.13 10.23
C GLY A 178 0.05 -6.09 9.18
N VAL A 179 -0.77 -6.65 8.30
CA VAL A 179 -0.30 -7.60 7.25
C VAL A 179 0.80 -7.05 6.35
N LEU A 180 0.90 -5.73 6.21
CA LEU A 180 1.97 -5.10 5.42
C LEU A 180 3.36 -5.37 6.02
N VAL A 181 3.45 -5.49 7.34
CA VAL A 181 4.67 -5.79 8.07
C VAL A 181 4.74 -7.27 8.41
N TYR A 182 3.67 -7.83 8.97
CA TYR A 182 3.65 -9.17 9.54
C TYR A 182 3.37 -10.30 8.53
N GLY A 183 2.90 -9.99 7.32
CA GLY A 183 2.47 -11.03 6.37
C GLY A 183 3.11 -10.97 4.98
N ILE A 184 3.36 -9.78 4.43
CA ILE A 184 3.93 -9.67 3.07
C ILE A 184 5.46 -9.79 3.13
N PRO A 185 6.12 -10.65 2.32
CA PRO A 185 7.57 -10.80 2.33
C PRO A 185 8.35 -9.53 1.97
N GLU A 186 9.55 -9.34 2.59
CA GLU A 186 10.44 -8.18 2.36
C GLU A 186 10.78 -8.01 0.87
N PHE A 187 11.08 -9.10 0.18
CA PHE A 187 11.40 -9.08 -1.25
C PHE A 187 10.24 -8.67 -2.17
N ARG A 188 9.02 -8.61 -1.64
CA ARG A 188 7.81 -8.13 -2.33
C ARG A 188 7.42 -6.72 -1.89
N LEU A 189 7.53 -6.42 -0.60
CA LEU A 189 7.16 -5.15 0.01
C LEU A 189 8.17 -4.77 1.10
N PRO A 190 9.18 -3.95 0.79
CA PRO A 190 10.20 -3.53 1.73
C PRO A 190 9.63 -2.76 2.92
N LYS A 191 9.93 -3.21 4.15
CA LYS A 191 9.34 -2.63 5.37
C LYS A 191 9.89 -1.24 5.66
N GLN A 192 11.21 -1.11 5.68
CA GLN A 192 11.85 0.16 6.06
C GLN A 192 11.73 1.21 4.95
N LYS A 193 11.96 0.79 3.70
CA LYS A 193 12.02 1.70 2.55
C LYS A 193 10.65 2.15 2.05
N VAL A 194 9.61 1.35 2.30
CA VAL A 194 8.26 1.60 1.74
C VAL A 194 7.23 1.70 2.85
N VAL A 195 6.97 0.61 3.60
CA VAL A 195 5.84 0.59 4.54
C VAL A 195 5.98 1.65 5.63
N LYS A 196 7.15 1.75 6.27
CA LYS A 196 7.38 2.77 7.31
C LYS A 196 7.29 4.19 6.76
N LYS A 197 7.82 4.44 5.57
CA LYS A 197 7.73 5.76 4.94
C LYS A 197 6.28 6.14 4.57
N GLU A 198 5.49 5.20 4.07
CA GLU A 198 4.06 5.45 3.81
C GLU A 198 3.30 5.74 5.11
N ILE A 199 3.60 5.03 6.20
CA ILE A 199 3.01 5.31 7.51
C ILE A 199 3.43 6.70 8.01
N GLU A 200 4.69 7.10 7.83
CA GLU A 200 5.13 8.46 8.17
C GLU A 200 4.36 9.54 7.37
N LYS A 201 4.06 9.29 6.09
CA LYS A 201 3.20 10.20 5.32
C LYS A 201 1.79 10.32 5.91
N VAL A 202 1.24 9.22 6.45
CA VAL A 202 -0.05 9.27 7.17
C VAL A 202 0.08 10.06 8.49
N LYS A 203 1.19 9.93 9.22
CA LYS A 203 1.47 10.73 10.41
C LYS A 203 1.59 12.23 10.09
N GLU A 204 2.21 12.58 8.97
CA GLU A 204 2.34 13.98 8.52
C GLU A 204 0.99 14.65 8.27
N LEU A 205 -0.08 13.89 8.01
CA LEU A 205 -1.46 14.40 7.96
C LEU A 205 -2.03 14.74 9.35
N GLY A 206 -1.29 14.44 10.42
CA GLY A 206 -1.69 14.69 11.80
C GLY A 206 -2.38 13.50 12.48
N VAL A 207 -2.33 12.30 11.91
CA VAL A 207 -2.82 11.07 12.53
C VAL A 207 -1.91 10.66 13.69
N LYS A 208 -2.52 10.37 14.84
CA LYS A 208 -1.83 9.82 16.02
C LYS A 208 -1.87 8.29 15.99
N PHE A 209 -0.83 7.66 16.52
CA PHE A 209 -0.74 6.21 16.61
C PHE A 209 -0.36 5.78 18.01
N GLU A 210 -1.11 4.82 18.54
CA GLU A 210 -0.86 4.19 19.84
C GLU A 210 -0.71 2.68 19.65
N THR A 211 0.50 2.16 19.88
CA THR A 211 0.82 0.73 19.78
C THR A 211 0.67 0.03 21.12
N ASN A 212 0.59 -1.31 21.10
CA ASN A 212 0.40 -2.15 22.30
C ASN A 212 -0.93 -1.88 23.02
N VAL A 213 -1.94 -1.42 22.30
CA VAL A 213 -3.29 -1.16 22.84
C VAL A 213 -4.28 -2.18 22.25
N VAL A 214 -4.71 -3.12 23.08
CA VAL A 214 -5.66 -4.17 22.68
C VAL A 214 -7.07 -3.73 23.04
N ILE A 215 -7.80 -3.21 22.07
CA ILE A 215 -9.19 -2.78 22.27
C ILE A 215 -10.07 -3.99 22.66
N GLY A 216 -10.86 -3.82 23.70
CA GLY A 216 -11.65 -4.88 24.35
C GLY A 216 -10.90 -5.62 25.46
N LYS A 217 -9.61 -5.25 25.73
CA LYS A 217 -8.79 -5.77 26.84
C LYS A 217 -8.16 -4.65 27.66
N SER A 218 -7.28 -3.84 27.08
CA SER A 218 -6.63 -2.72 27.76
C SER A 218 -7.56 -1.51 27.88
N THR A 219 -8.39 -1.28 26.88
CA THR A 219 -9.44 -0.26 26.85
C THR A 219 -10.63 -0.79 26.06
N THR A 220 -11.83 -0.30 26.32
CA THR A 220 -13.06 -0.71 25.61
C THR A 220 -13.50 0.36 24.63
N ILE A 221 -14.40 0.01 23.69
CA ILE A 221 -15.01 0.99 22.78
C ILE A 221 -15.82 2.02 23.55
N ASP A 222 -16.55 1.59 24.60
CA ASP A 222 -17.34 2.49 25.44
C ASP A 222 -16.43 3.52 26.14
N GLN A 223 -15.28 3.09 26.67
CA GLN A 223 -14.28 4.00 27.26
C GLN A 223 -13.72 5.00 26.24
N LEU A 224 -13.44 4.57 25.00
CA LEU A 224 -13.00 5.47 23.94
C LEU A 224 -14.05 6.56 23.67
N ILE A 225 -15.33 6.21 23.68
CA ILE A 225 -16.43 7.14 23.40
C ILE A 225 -16.73 8.02 24.64
N GLU A 226 -16.92 7.40 25.82
CA GLU A 226 -17.42 8.09 27.00
C GLU A 226 -16.33 8.85 27.76
N ASP A 227 -15.13 8.27 27.88
CA ASP A 227 -14.04 8.85 28.67
C ASP A 227 -13.06 9.66 27.83
N GLU A 228 -12.72 9.18 26.62
CA GLU A 228 -11.74 9.83 25.76
C GLU A 228 -12.35 10.77 24.70
N GLY A 229 -13.67 10.75 24.55
CA GLY A 229 -14.43 11.66 23.72
C GLY A 229 -14.30 11.43 22.21
N PHE A 230 -14.07 10.20 21.79
CA PHE A 230 -14.20 9.83 20.37
C PHE A 230 -15.68 9.78 19.98
N GLU A 231 -16.00 10.36 18.84
CA GLU A 231 -17.39 10.44 18.33
C GLU A 231 -17.75 9.26 17.42
N ALA A 232 -16.73 8.61 16.85
CA ALA A 232 -16.89 7.43 16.02
C ALA A 232 -15.69 6.49 16.14
N VAL A 233 -15.93 5.21 15.89
CA VAL A 233 -14.91 4.16 15.91
C VAL A 233 -14.97 3.35 14.62
N PHE A 234 -13.84 3.27 13.91
CA PHE A 234 -13.67 2.36 12.77
C PHE A 234 -12.93 1.10 13.23
N ILE A 235 -13.44 -0.07 12.88
CA ILE A 235 -12.83 -1.36 13.24
C ILE A 235 -12.19 -1.99 12.03
N GLY A 236 -10.85 -2.00 12.01
CA GLY A 236 -10.02 -2.60 10.96
C GLY A 236 -9.01 -3.59 11.52
N SER A 237 -9.43 -4.43 12.48
CA SER A 237 -8.58 -5.34 13.26
C SER A 237 -7.95 -6.50 12.46
N GLY A 238 -8.36 -6.68 11.19
CA GLY A 238 -7.84 -7.72 10.31
C GLY A 238 -8.31 -9.13 10.65
N ALA A 239 -7.69 -10.12 10.02
CA ALA A 239 -7.97 -11.55 10.20
C ALA A 239 -6.67 -12.31 10.52
N GLY A 240 -5.95 -11.88 11.58
CA GLY A 240 -4.64 -12.41 11.95
C GLY A 240 -4.65 -13.79 12.60
N LEU A 241 -5.81 -14.29 13.06
CA LEU A 241 -5.92 -15.63 13.63
C LEU A 241 -5.81 -16.68 12.53
N PRO A 242 -4.83 -17.61 12.62
CA PRO A 242 -4.69 -18.69 11.67
C PRO A 242 -5.88 -19.65 11.70
N MET A 243 -6.28 -20.13 10.54
CA MET A 243 -7.22 -21.25 10.42
C MET A 243 -6.44 -22.55 10.39
N PHE A 244 -6.68 -23.40 11.38
CA PHE A 244 -6.10 -24.73 11.46
C PHE A 244 -6.93 -25.73 10.64
N MET A 245 -6.25 -26.74 10.07
CA MET A 245 -6.89 -27.76 9.23
C MET A 245 -7.55 -28.89 10.03
N GLY A 246 -7.22 -29.02 11.32
CA GLY A 246 -7.72 -30.08 12.19
C GLY A 246 -7.16 -31.48 11.86
N ILE A 247 -5.93 -31.55 11.35
CA ILE A 247 -5.26 -32.80 10.95
C ILE A 247 -4.29 -33.29 12.04
N PRO A 248 -4.03 -34.62 12.15
CA PRO A 248 -3.04 -35.14 13.08
C PRO A 248 -1.65 -34.56 12.86
N GLY A 249 -0.99 -34.15 13.96
CA GLY A 249 0.36 -33.59 13.92
C GLY A 249 0.42 -32.06 13.75
N GLU A 250 -0.70 -31.40 13.57
CA GLU A 250 -0.77 -29.94 13.40
C GLU A 250 -0.22 -29.17 14.63
N ASN A 251 -0.33 -29.77 15.83
CA ASN A 251 0.18 -29.19 17.08
C ASN A 251 1.60 -29.69 17.42
N ALA A 252 2.29 -30.39 16.52
CA ALA A 252 3.63 -30.89 16.79
C ALA A 252 4.65 -29.75 16.82
N SER A 253 5.72 -29.91 17.61
CA SER A 253 6.83 -28.96 17.64
C SER A 253 7.46 -28.81 16.26
N GLY A 254 7.69 -27.58 15.82
CA GLY A 254 8.21 -27.25 14.49
C GLY A 254 7.16 -27.14 13.38
N VAL A 255 5.87 -27.31 13.70
CA VAL A 255 4.75 -27.02 12.78
C VAL A 255 4.20 -25.64 13.13
N PHE A 256 4.15 -24.77 12.12
CA PHE A 256 3.70 -23.39 12.25
C PHE A 256 2.57 -23.09 11.27
N SER A 257 1.65 -22.24 11.65
CA SER A 257 0.76 -21.63 10.66
C SER A 257 1.55 -20.69 9.73
N ALA A 258 1.05 -20.48 8.52
CA ALA A 258 1.69 -19.55 7.58
C ALA A 258 1.82 -18.14 8.16
N ASN A 259 0.80 -17.65 8.88
CA ASN A 259 0.82 -16.34 9.51
C ASN A 259 1.90 -16.22 10.58
N GLU A 260 2.04 -17.21 11.46
CA GLU A 260 3.08 -17.23 12.48
C GLU A 260 4.48 -17.30 11.86
N TYR A 261 4.67 -18.18 10.88
CA TYR A 261 5.95 -18.30 10.20
C TYR A 261 6.37 -16.99 9.49
N LEU A 262 5.47 -16.37 8.74
CA LEU A 262 5.73 -15.10 8.07
C LEU A 262 6.02 -13.98 9.08
N SER A 263 5.30 -13.92 10.19
CA SER A 263 5.59 -12.94 11.26
C SER A 263 6.99 -13.12 11.82
N LEU A 264 7.39 -14.35 12.12
CA LEU A 264 8.70 -14.65 12.67
C LEU A 264 9.85 -14.27 11.75
N ILE A 265 9.74 -14.50 10.44
CA ILE A 265 10.81 -14.19 9.48
C ILE A 265 10.92 -12.70 9.12
N HIS A 266 9.90 -11.88 9.42
CA HIS A 266 9.89 -10.46 9.04
C HIS A 266 10.13 -9.51 10.19
N ILE A 267 9.87 -9.93 11.43
CA ILE A 267 9.94 -9.07 12.61
C ILE A 267 11.06 -9.48 13.54
N SER A 268 11.22 -10.77 13.74
CA SER A 268 12.42 -11.25 14.37
C SER A 268 13.54 -11.05 13.37
N GLU A 269 14.53 -10.20 13.69
CA GLU A 269 15.79 -10.27 12.97
C GLU A 269 16.13 -11.75 12.80
N PRO A 270 16.52 -12.19 11.58
CA PRO A 270 17.04 -13.52 11.46
C PRO A 270 18.19 -13.58 12.46
N THR A 271 17.95 -14.19 13.59
CA THR A 271 19.02 -14.58 14.47
C THR A 271 20.01 -15.29 13.57
N ARG A 272 21.10 -14.58 13.27
CA ARG A 272 22.30 -15.16 12.71
C ARG A 272 22.77 -16.21 13.71
N THR A 273 22.16 -17.27 13.73
CA THR A 273 22.57 -18.45 14.44
C THR A 273 21.41 -19.31 14.46
N LEU A 274 21.45 -20.08 13.63
CA LEU A 274 21.27 -21.40 14.18
C LEU A 274 21.74 -22.25 13.04
N TYR A 275 23.03 -22.26 12.98
CA TYR A 275 23.81 -23.52 12.70
C TYR A 275 25.24 -23.11 12.38
#